data_c890e4d5aedc6e18a063dfd4bcb027ac
#
_entry.id   c890e4d5aedc6e18a063dfd4bcb027ac
#
_cell.length_a   1.000
_cell.length_b   1.000
_cell.length_c   1.000
_cell.angle_alpha   90.00
_cell.angle_beta   90.00
_cell.angle_gamma   90.00
#
_symmetry.space_group_name_H-M   'P 1'
#
loop_
_entity.id
_entity.type
_entity.pdbx_description
1 polymer ?
#
loop_
_entity_poly.entity_id
_entity_poly.type
_entity_poly.pdbx_seq_one_letter_code
_entity_poly.pdbx_strand_id
1 'polypeptide(L)' 'MNQDIFEGRWTQLKGKVREKWGQLTDDDFTQIAGKKDQLVGRVQERYGIAREQAERDVNDWLNDQTEVPKTHGTGM' A
#
# COMPACT_ATOMS: atom_id res chain seq x y z
N MET A 1 0.51 -10.93 -0.41
CA MET A 1 -0.63 -10.51 -1.22
C MET A 1 -0.19 -10.40 -2.66
N ASN A 2 -0.92 -10.97 -3.58
CA ASN A 2 -0.53 -10.91 -4.96
C ASN A 2 -1.21 -9.76 -5.69
N GLN A 3 -0.78 -9.53 -6.92
CA GLN A 3 -1.25 -8.39 -7.70
C GLN A 3 -2.76 -8.46 -7.96
N ASP A 4 -3.28 -9.63 -8.21
CA ASP A 4 -4.71 -9.78 -8.49
C ASP A 4 -5.55 -9.34 -7.31
N ILE A 5 -5.15 -9.72 -6.12
CA ILE A 5 -5.89 -9.35 -4.92
C ILE A 5 -5.79 -7.85 -4.68
N PHE A 6 -4.61 -7.30 -4.87
CA PHE A 6 -4.40 -5.87 -4.71
C PHE A 6 -5.31 -5.10 -5.67
N GLU A 7 -5.31 -5.51 -6.92
CA GLU A 7 -6.12 -4.86 -7.93
C GLU A 7 -7.61 -4.96 -7.61
N GLY A 8 -8.04 -6.13 -7.19
CA GLY A 8 -9.44 -6.35 -6.87
C GLY A 8 -9.91 -5.56 -5.66
N ARG A 9 -9.00 -5.16 -4.80
CA ARG A 9 -9.34 -4.40 -3.60
C ARG A 9 -8.96 -2.94 -3.71
N TRP A 10 -8.52 -2.51 -4.88
CA TRP A 10 -7.95 -1.17 -5.01
C TRP A 10 -8.92 -0.07 -4.57
N THR A 11 -10.19 -0.19 -4.94
CA THR A 11 -11.17 0.82 -4.57
C THR A 11 -11.24 0.99 -3.05
N GLN A 12 -11.15 -0.13 -2.33
CA GLN A 12 -11.19 -0.09 -0.88
C GLN A 12 -9.86 0.37 -0.30
N LEU A 13 -8.77 -0.08 -0.92
CA LEU A 13 -7.45 0.23 -0.40
C LEU A 13 -7.03 1.67 -0.66
N LYS A 14 -7.59 2.29 -1.67
CA LYS A 14 -7.17 3.62 -2.08
C LYS A 14 -7.26 4.62 -0.94
N GLY A 15 -8.34 4.58 -0.19
CA GLY A 15 -8.50 5.47 0.95
C GLY A 15 -7.47 5.21 2.03
N LYS A 16 -7.17 3.93 2.25
CA LYS A 16 -6.16 3.56 3.26
C LYS A 16 -4.77 3.98 2.82
N VAL A 17 -4.50 3.86 1.52
CA VAL A 17 -3.21 4.31 0.99
C VAL A 17 -3.06 5.81 1.23
N ARG A 18 -4.12 6.56 0.99
CA ARG A 18 -4.08 8.00 1.22
C ARG A 18 -3.82 8.33 2.68
N GLU A 19 -4.38 7.56 3.58
CA GLU A 19 -4.13 7.75 5.01
C GLU A 19 -2.69 7.46 5.38
N LYS A 20 -2.14 6.38 4.82
CA LYS A 20 -0.79 5.97 5.16
C LYS A 20 0.25 6.87 4.50
N TRP A 21 0.03 7.21 3.25
CA TRP A 21 0.98 8.01 2.47
C TRP A 21 0.29 9.28 2.00
N GLY A 22 0.17 10.23 2.90
CA GLY A 22 -0.56 11.46 2.64
C GLY A 22 0.07 12.34 1.58
N GLN A 23 1.33 12.11 1.23
CA GLN A 23 1.98 12.92 0.21
C GLN A 23 1.66 12.49 -1.22
N LEU A 24 0.98 11.36 -1.38
CA LEU A 24 0.55 10.95 -2.71
C LEU A 24 -0.58 11.85 -3.18
N THR A 25 -0.56 12.16 -4.47
CA THR A 25 -1.56 13.04 -5.06
C THR A 25 -2.59 12.24 -5.83
N ASP A 26 -3.66 12.91 -6.25
CA ASP A 26 -4.67 12.25 -7.08
C ASP A 26 -4.06 11.72 -8.37
N ASP A 27 -3.13 12.46 -8.96
CA ASP A 27 -2.41 11.96 -10.14
C ASP A 27 -1.69 10.67 -9.84
N ASP A 28 -1.07 10.61 -8.65
CA ASP A 28 -0.37 9.38 -8.25
C ASP A 28 -1.36 8.22 -8.20
N PHE A 29 -2.54 8.43 -7.65
CA PHE A 29 -3.53 7.37 -7.57
C PHE A 29 -3.99 6.94 -8.95
N THR A 30 -4.12 7.88 -9.87
CA THR A 30 -4.45 7.55 -11.24
C THR A 30 -3.37 6.70 -11.88
N GLN A 31 -2.11 7.03 -11.63
CA GLN A 31 -0.98 6.27 -12.15
C GLN A 31 -0.92 4.87 -11.54
N ILE A 32 -1.22 4.77 -10.26
CA ILE A 32 -1.17 3.49 -9.57
C ILE A 32 -2.23 2.54 -10.13
N ALA A 33 -3.46 3.02 -10.24
CA ALA A 33 -4.54 2.27 -10.90
C ALA A 33 -4.62 0.82 -10.46
N GLY A 34 -4.42 0.58 -9.17
CA GLY A 34 -4.54 -0.77 -8.64
C GLY A 34 -3.32 -1.65 -8.85
N LYS A 35 -2.20 -1.08 -9.26
CA LYS A 35 -0.99 -1.86 -9.48
C LYS A 35 -0.01 -1.63 -8.35
N LYS A 36 0.33 -2.71 -7.65
CA LYS A 36 1.20 -2.62 -6.50
C LYS A 36 2.57 -2.04 -6.85
N ASP A 37 3.11 -2.43 -8.00
CA ASP A 37 4.41 -1.91 -8.42
C ASP A 37 4.38 -0.41 -8.58
N GLN A 38 3.28 0.11 -9.09
CA GLN A 38 3.15 1.55 -9.25
C GLN A 38 3.04 2.25 -7.89
N LEU A 39 2.35 1.63 -6.94
CA LEU A 39 2.29 2.19 -5.59
C LEU A 39 3.69 2.29 -5.00
N VAL A 40 4.46 1.22 -5.12
CA VAL A 40 5.85 1.23 -4.62
C VAL A 40 6.61 2.38 -5.26
N GLY A 41 6.48 2.54 -6.58
CA GLY A 41 7.18 3.60 -7.29
C GLY A 41 6.78 4.99 -6.83
N ARG A 42 5.49 5.20 -6.60
CA ARG A 42 5.02 6.51 -6.15
C ARG A 42 5.52 6.80 -4.73
N VAL A 43 5.46 5.81 -3.85
CA VAL A 43 5.97 5.99 -2.49
C VAL A 43 7.46 6.34 -2.53
N GLN A 44 8.20 5.60 -3.34
CA GLN A 44 9.63 5.85 -3.49
C GLN A 44 9.89 7.28 -3.93
N GLU A 45 9.13 7.73 -4.90
CA GLU A 45 9.34 9.05 -5.48
C GLU A 45 8.94 10.15 -4.51
N ARG A 46 7.78 10.02 -3.88
CA ARG A 46 7.25 11.09 -3.04
C ARG A 46 7.98 11.21 -1.71
N TYR A 47 8.52 10.10 -1.22
CA TYR A 47 9.19 10.10 0.08
C TYR A 47 10.71 10.06 -0.03
N GLY A 48 11.23 9.94 -1.25
CA GLY A 48 12.68 9.98 -1.47
C GLY A 48 13.41 8.84 -0.80
N ILE A 49 12.83 7.64 -0.83
CA ILE A 49 13.45 6.47 -0.20
C ILE A 49 13.85 5.46 -1.26
N ALA A 50 14.67 4.50 -0.85
CA ALA A 50 15.11 3.45 -1.75
C ALA A 50 13.94 2.51 -2.07
N ARG A 51 14.03 1.87 -3.23
CA ARG A 51 12.95 0.97 -3.65
C ARG A 51 12.74 -0.16 -2.65
N GLU A 52 13.82 -0.68 -2.09
CA GLU A 52 13.70 -1.76 -1.11
C GLU A 52 12.90 -1.32 0.10
N GLN A 53 13.15 -0.10 0.54
CA GLN A 53 12.41 0.42 1.68
C GLN A 53 10.94 0.61 1.33
N ALA A 54 10.67 1.15 0.15
CA ALA A 54 9.30 1.35 -0.29
C ALA A 54 8.57 0.03 -0.41
N GLU A 55 9.23 -0.98 -0.95
CA GLU A 55 8.61 -2.30 -1.08
C GLU A 55 8.28 -2.89 0.29
N ARG A 56 9.20 -2.74 1.22
CA ARG A 56 8.98 -3.25 2.57
C ARG A 56 7.81 -2.54 3.22
N ASP A 57 7.79 -1.23 3.11
CA ASP A 57 6.72 -0.44 3.72
C ASP A 57 5.36 -0.82 3.14
N VAL A 58 5.29 -0.96 1.82
CA VAL A 58 4.04 -1.32 1.17
C VAL A 58 3.62 -2.73 1.56
N ASN A 59 4.55 -3.67 1.56
CA ASN A 59 4.22 -5.05 1.91
C ASN A 59 3.76 -5.17 3.35
N ASP A 60 4.45 -4.51 4.26
CA ASP A 60 4.06 -4.55 5.68
C ASP A 60 2.67 -3.95 5.86
N TRP A 61 2.42 -2.84 5.19
CA TRP A 61 1.12 -2.20 5.30
C TRP A 61 0.02 -3.09 4.73
N LEU A 62 0.28 -3.73 3.59
CA LEU A 62 -0.72 -4.61 2.99
C LEU A 62 -1.04 -5.79 3.89
N ASN A 63 -0.04 -6.33 4.54
CA ASN A 63 -0.28 -7.42 5.49
C ASN A 63 -1.22 -6.98 6.59
N ASP A 64 -1.04 -5.77 7.09
CA ASP A 64 -1.91 -5.25 8.12
C ASP A 64 -3.35 -5.09 7.63
N GLN A 65 -3.51 -4.73 6.35
CA GLN A 65 -4.84 -4.46 5.82
C GLN A 65 -5.60 -5.71 5.43
N THR A 66 -4.90 -6.78 5.10
CA THR A 66 -5.55 -7.93 4.49
C THR A 66 -5.55 -9.16 5.34
N GLU A 67 -4.63 -9.26 6.28
CA GLU A 67 -4.58 -10.43 7.12
C GLU A 67 -5.54 -10.34 8.26
N VAL A 68 -6.01 -11.48 8.65
CA VAL A 68 -6.79 -11.56 9.86
C VAL A 68 -5.93 -11.03 11.00
N PRO A 69 -6.49 -10.21 11.84
CA PRO A 69 -5.75 -9.70 12.98
C PRO A 69 -5.11 -10.85 13.73
N LYS A 70 -3.89 -10.78 13.87
CA LYS A 70 -3.21 -11.80 14.61
C LYS A 70 -3.63 -11.66 16.00
N THR A 71 -4.14 -11.59 16.03
CA THR A 71 -4.50 -11.38 17.05
C THR A 71 -3.72 -11.07 18.00
N HIS A 72 -3.42 -10.83 17.81
CA HIS A 72 -2.73 -10.45 18.38
C HIS A 72 -3.05 -10.40 19.26
N GLY A 73 -3.43 -10.77 19.20
CA GLY A 73 -3.53 -10.82 19.88
C GLY A 73 -3.74 -10.73 20.60
N THR A 74 -3.81 -10.59 20.74
CA THR A 74 -3.89 -10.48 21.36
C THR A 74 -4.07 -10.42 21.88
N GLY A 75 -4.17 -10.49 21.90
CA GLY A 75 -4.24 -10.32 22.38
C GLY A 75 -4.62 -10.30 22.93
N MET A 76 -4.74 -10.27 22.98
CA MET A 76 -4.92 -10.11 23.48
C MET A 76 -5.10 -10.18 23.80
#